data_101935978febde1726948d50d5fef95b
#
_entry.id   101935978febde1726948d50d5fef95b
#
_cell.length_a   1.000
_cell.length_b   1.000
_cell.length_c   1.000
_cell.angle_alpha   90.00
_cell.angle_beta   90.00
_cell.angle_gamma   90.00
#
_symmetry.space_group_name_H-M   'P 1'
#
loop_
_entity.id
_entity.type
_entity.pdbx_description
1 polymer ?
#
loop_
_entity_poly.entity_id
_entity_poly.type
_entity_poly.pdbx_seq_one_letter_code
_entity_poly.pdbx_strand_id
1 'polypeptide(L)'
;MTDTSNPTPDIPTPAPEPNAEIEQLKTQVAENWDKFLRASADFDNYRKRAIREREETARFTRENVISALLPSLDNLERALDHSAAGTSLHDGLLQVQKQFARTLGEFGLVEIVVKPGDTFDANLHEAVSHIESADQPDNAILEQLQSAYKLGDRLLRPARVVVSKGAPAAV
;
A
#
# COMPACT_ATOMS: atom_id res chain seq x y z
N MET A 1 97.80 -15.30 -13.44
CA MET A 1 96.49 -15.77 -12.90
C MET A 1 95.48 -14.82 -13.42
N THR A 2 94.87 -15.15 -14.54
CA THR A 2 93.86 -14.34 -15.22
C THR A 2 92.51 -15.03 -15.03
N ASP A 3 91.68 -14.41 -14.22
CA ASP A 3 90.26 -14.84 -13.98
C ASP A 3 89.39 -14.26 -15.09
N THR A 4 88.89 -15.13 -15.94
CA THR A 4 88.04 -14.80 -17.07
C THR A 4 86.59 -15.13 -16.65
N SER A 5 85.97 -14.22 -16.02
CA SER A 5 84.49 -14.30 -15.76
C SER A 5 83.75 -14.02 -17.07
N ASN A 6 83.22 -15.07 -17.66
CA ASN A 6 82.37 -15.00 -18.85
C ASN A 6 80.90 -14.59 -18.40
N PRO A 7 80.34 -13.51 -18.89
CA PRO A 7 78.97 -13.20 -18.60
C PRO A 7 78.03 -14.16 -19.35
N THR A 8 77.17 -14.82 -18.61
CA THR A 8 76.10 -15.66 -19.15
C THR A 8 75.16 -14.80 -20.02
N PRO A 9 74.91 -15.20 -21.27
CA PRO A 9 73.97 -14.41 -22.09
C PRO A 9 72.56 -14.47 -21.53
N ASP A 10 71.98 -13.29 -21.36
CA ASP A 10 70.60 -13.08 -21.00
C ASP A 10 69.73 -13.67 -22.13
N ILE A 11 69.10 -14.82 -21.88
CA ILE A 11 68.19 -15.47 -22.83
C ILE A 11 66.88 -14.66 -22.73
N PRO A 12 66.43 -13.93 -23.76
CA PRO A 12 65.17 -13.23 -23.74
C PRO A 12 64.04 -14.26 -23.58
N THR A 13 63.20 -14.05 -22.55
CA THR A 13 61.98 -14.81 -22.36
C THR A 13 61.21 -14.78 -23.66
N PRO A 14 60.85 -15.94 -24.27
CA PRO A 14 60.11 -15.92 -25.51
C PRO A 14 58.77 -15.19 -25.32
N ALA A 15 58.50 -14.22 -26.17
CA ALA A 15 57.19 -13.57 -26.24
C ALA A 15 56.11 -14.64 -26.45
N PRO A 16 54.95 -14.54 -25.78
CA PRO A 16 53.91 -15.54 -25.92
C PRO A 16 53.52 -15.67 -27.39
N GLU A 17 53.43 -16.92 -27.86
CA GLU A 17 53.05 -17.21 -29.25
C GLU A 17 51.71 -16.50 -29.59
N PRO A 18 51.55 -15.86 -30.76
CA PRO A 18 50.36 -15.11 -31.16
C PRO A 18 49.03 -15.89 -30.98
N ASN A 19 49.09 -17.20 -31.10
CA ASN A 19 47.94 -18.08 -30.89
C ASN A 19 47.54 -18.20 -29.41
N ALA A 20 48.47 -18.18 -28.46
CA ALA A 20 48.14 -18.24 -27.03
C ALA A 20 47.50 -16.94 -26.55
N GLU A 21 47.93 -15.79 -27.06
CA GLU A 21 47.36 -14.49 -26.76
C GLU A 21 45.91 -14.37 -27.30
N ILE A 22 45.67 -14.85 -28.52
CA ILE A 22 44.35 -14.89 -29.14
C ILE A 22 43.38 -15.76 -28.31
N GLU A 23 43.79 -16.91 -27.84
CA GLU A 23 42.96 -17.80 -27.02
C GLU A 23 42.67 -17.18 -25.63
N GLN A 24 43.63 -16.51 -25.03
CA GLN A 24 43.42 -15.76 -23.78
C GLN A 24 42.42 -14.63 -23.96
N LEU A 25 42.54 -13.86 -25.05
CA LEU A 25 41.58 -12.77 -25.34
C LEU A 25 40.17 -13.31 -25.61
N LYS A 26 40.03 -14.42 -26.32
CA LYS A 26 38.70 -15.07 -26.52
C LYS A 26 38.09 -15.51 -25.21
N THR A 27 38.87 -16.07 -24.31
CA THR A 27 38.39 -16.47 -22.97
C THR A 27 37.94 -15.27 -22.15
N GLN A 28 38.73 -14.19 -22.15
CA GLN A 28 38.38 -12.95 -21.48
C GLN A 28 37.12 -12.31 -22.05
N VAL A 29 36.96 -12.33 -23.37
CA VAL A 29 35.74 -11.84 -24.04
C VAL A 29 34.53 -12.66 -23.61
N ALA A 30 34.61 -13.98 -23.59
CA ALA A 30 33.53 -14.86 -23.16
C ALA A 30 33.14 -14.62 -21.69
N GLU A 31 34.14 -14.54 -20.79
CA GLU A 31 33.90 -14.23 -19.37
C GLU A 31 33.28 -12.86 -19.17
N ASN A 32 33.73 -11.84 -19.88
CA ASN A 32 33.22 -10.49 -19.80
C ASN A 32 31.79 -10.41 -20.37
N TRP A 33 31.52 -11.18 -21.44
CA TRP A 33 30.19 -11.30 -22.01
C TRP A 33 29.21 -11.95 -21.02
N ASP A 34 29.60 -13.02 -20.35
CA ASP A 34 28.77 -13.65 -19.30
C ASP A 34 28.53 -12.72 -18.12
N LYS A 35 29.53 -11.97 -17.69
CA LYS A 35 29.37 -10.94 -16.64
C LYS A 35 28.42 -9.85 -17.09
N PHE A 36 28.51 -9.39 -18.33
CA PHE A 36 27.60 -8.40 -18.90
C PHE A 36 26.15 -8.92 -18.94
N LEU A 37 25.93 -10.15 -19.40
CA LEU A 37 24.59 -10.75 -19.44
C LEU A 37 23.98 -10.86 -18.04
N ARG A 38 24.75 -11.30 -17.05
CA ARG A 38 24.28 -11.36 -15.65
C ARG A 38 23.95 -9.97 -15.12
N ALA A 39 24.85 -9.01 -15.28
CA ALA A 39 24.62 -7.64 -14.83
C ALA A 39 23.40 -7.01 -15.52
N SER A 40 23.17 -7.28 -16.80
CA SER A 40 21.98 -6.83 -17.53
C SER A 40 20.70 -7.45 -16.98
N ALA A 41 20.71 -8.75 -16.71
CA ALA A 41 19.56 -9.45 -16.11
C ALA A 41 19.27 -8.94 -14.69
N ASP A 42 20.31 -8.74 -13.89
CA ASP A 42 20.18 -8.20 -12.52
C ASP A 42 19.63 -6.76 -12.54
N PHE A 43 20.10 -5.94 -13.48
CA PHE A 43 19.60 -4.59 -13.66
C PHE A 43 18.10 -4.57 -14.05
N ASP A 44 17.69 -5.43 -14.97
CA ASP A 44 16.27 -5.55 -15.35
C ASP A 44 15.39 -6.00 -14.18
N ASN A 45 15.86 -6.96 -13.39
CA ASN A 45 15.18 -7.41 -12.18
C ASN A 45 15.09 -6.29 -11.13
N TYR A 46 16.20 -5.58 -10.92
CA TYR A 46 16.23 -4.42 -10.03
C TYR A 46 15.25 -3.34 -10.48
N ARG A 47 15.24 -3.00 -11.76
CA ARG A 47 14.32 -2.00 -12.32
C ARG A 47 12.85 -2.36 -12.09
N LYS A 48 12.49 -3.62 -12.39
CA LYS A 48 11.13 -4.12 -12.15
C LYS A 48 10.75 -4.06 -10.68
N ARG A 49 11.66 -4.43 -9.79
CA ARG A 49 11.45 -4.38 -8.35
C ARG A 49 11.30 -2.93 -7.86
N ALA A 50 12.18 -2.04 -8.27
CA ALA A 50 12.14 -0.63 -7.87
C ALA A 50 10.83 0.08 -8.29
N ILE A 51 10.30 -0.25 -9.48
CA ILE A 51 9.01 0.27 -9.93
C ILE A 51 7.89 -0.21 -9.00
N ARG A 52 7.82 -1.51 -8.68
CA ARG A 52 6.81 -2.07 -7.77
C ARG A 52 6.90 -1.46 -6.37
N GLU A 53 8.10 -1.39 -5.79
CA GLU A 53 8.33 -0.80 -4.48
C GLU A 53 7.89 0.68 -4.44
N ARG A 54 8.14 1.43 -5.50
CA ARG A 54 7.67 2.81 -5.63
C ARG A 54 6.15 2.92 -5.66
N GLU A 55 5.48 2.07 -6.43
CA GLU A 55 4.02 2.04 -6.52
C GLU A 55 3.38 1.62 -5.18
N GLU A 56 3.94 0.61 -4.54
CA GLU A 56 3.50 0.14 -3.21
C GLU A 56 3.68 1.23 -2.15
N THR A 57 4.83 1.90 -2.14
CA THR A 57 5.11 3.00 -1.21
C THR A 57 4.14 4.17 -1.43
N ALA A 58 3.88 4.55 -2.68
CA ALA A 58 2.94 5.61 -3.00
C ALA A 58 1.51 5.26 -2.57
N ARG A 59 1.10 4.00 -2.78
CA ARG A 59 -0.20 3.49 -2.33
C ARG A 59 -0.30 3.51 -0.81
N PHE A 60 0.65 2.93 -0.12
CA PHE A 60 0.69 2.86 1.34
C PHE A 60 0.68 4.26 1.99
N THR A 61 1.46 5.20 1.43
CA THR A 61 1.48 6.58 1.91
C THR A 61 0.12 7.24 1.76
N ARG A 62 -0.54 7.05 0.61
CA ARG A 62 -1.89 7.58 0.37
C ARG A 62 -2.91 7.00 1.35
N GLU A 63 -2.89 5.69 1.57
CA GLU A 63 -3.76 5.00 2.53
C GLU A 63 -3.58 5.56 3.95
N ASN A 64 -2.34 5.74 4.39
CA ASN A 64 -2.04 6.27 5.71
C ASN A 64 -2.50 7.72 5.90
N VAL A 65 -2.26 8.58 4.91
CA VAL A 65 -2.68 9.98 4.97
C VAL A 65 -4.21 10.07 5.02
N ILE A 66 -4.90 9.35 4.16
CA ILE A 66 -6.37 9.35 4.13
C ILE A 66 -6.92 8.79 5.46
N SER A 67 -6.40 7.67 5.95
CA SER A 67 -6.82 7.09 7.23
C SER A 67 -6.63 8.07 8.41
N ALA A 68 -5.56 8.85 8.40
CA ALA A 68 -5.30 9.86 9.43
C ALA A 68 -6.28 11.06 9.36
N LEU A 69 -6.90 11.30 8.19
CA LEU A 69 -7.88 12.36 7.99
C LEU A 69 -9.32 11.93 8.35
N LEU A 70 -9.64 10.61 8.35
CA LEU A 70 -10.99 10.12 8.65
C LEU A 70 -11.53 10.59 10.00
N PRO A 71 -10.76 10.66 11.10
CA PRO A 71 -11.27 11.19 12.36
C PRO A 71 -11.73 12.65 12.29
N SER A 72 -11.13 13.43 11.39
CA SER A 72 -11.56 14.83 11.17
C SER A 72 -12.92 14.90 10.46
N LEU A 73 -13.16 13.99 9.53
CA LEU A 73 -14.45 13.83 8.87
C LEU A 73 -15.52 13.39 9.87
N ASP A 74 -15.23 12.38 10.71
CA ASP A 74 -16.14 11.94 11.78
C ASP A 74 -16.52 13.08 12.75
N ASN A 75 -15.55 13.93 13.08
CA ASN A 75 -15.81 15.09 13.93
C ASN A 75 -16.71 16.12 13.25
N LEU A 76 -16.57 16.30 11.93
CA LEU A 76 -17.48 17.16 11.15
C LEU A 76 -18.90 16.58 11.09
N GLU A 77 -19.06 15.28 10.89
CA GLU A 77 -20.35 14.58 10.91
C GLU A 77 -21.01 14.75 12.28
N ARG A 78 -20.28 14.51 13.35
CA ARG A 78 -20.79 14.71 14.73
C ARG A 78 -21.15 16.15 15.01
N ALA A 79 -20.40 17.13 14.51
CA ALA A 79 -20.74 18.55 14.67
C ALA A 79 -22.01 18.92 13.91
N LEU A 80 -22.24 18.32 12.75
CA LEU A 80 -23.48 18.46 11.98
C LEU A 80 -24.70 17.91 12.76
N ASP A 81 -24.57 16.70 13.32
CA ASP A 81 -25.65 16.05 14.09
C ASP A 81 -26.06 16.88 15.33
N HIS A 82 -25.11 17.60 15.93
CA HIS A 82 -25.36 18.46 17.10
C HIS A 82 -25.74 19.90 16.73
N SER A 83 -25.65 20.29 15.46
CA SER A 83 -25.99 21.62 15.00
C SER A 83 -27.50 21.72 14.66
N ALA A 84 -28.13 22.84 15.01
CA ALA A 84 -29.51 23.04 14.66
C ALA A 84 -29.69 23.25 13.16
N ALA A 85 -30.50 22.41 12.51
CA ALA A 85 -30.82 22.52 11.11
C ALA A 85 -31.41 23.91 10.77
N GLY A 86 -31.01 24.45 9.59
CA GLY A 86 -31.47 25.76 9.13
C GLY A 86 -30.74 26.96 9.74
N THR A 87 -29.66 26.72 10.52
CA THR A 87 -28.77 27.79 10.95
C THR A 87 -27.63 27.99 9.94
N SER A 88 -27.12 29.23 9.84
CA SER A 88 -25.98 29.53 8.96
C SER A 88 -24.72 28.71 9.32
N LEU A 89 -24.58 28.33 10.59
CA LEU A 89 -23.52 27.47 11.04
C LEU A 89 -23.69 26.04 10.49
N HIS A 90 -24.87 25.46 10.59
CA HIS A 90 -25.18 24.13 10.04
C HIS A 90 -24.92 24.08 8.53
N ASP A 91 -25.42 25.08 7.80
CA ASP A 91 -25.22 25.15 6.34
C ASP A 91 -23.73 25.27 5.96
N GLY A 92 -22.97 26.08 6.71
CA GLY A 92 -21.54 26.20 6.54
C GLY A 92 -20.77 24.89 6.80
N LEU A 93 -21.09 24.19 7.89
CA LEU A 93 -20.50 22.87 8.21
C LEU A 93 -20.83 21.82 7.15
N LEU A 94 -22.09 21.79 6.68
CA LEU A 94 -22.52 20.88 5.62
C LEU A 94 -21.76 21.13 4.32
N GLN A 95 -21.50 22.39 3.96
CA GLN A 95 -20.71 22.73 2.80
C GLN A 95 -19.26 22.26 2.93
N VAL A 96 -18.64 22.45 4.10
CA VAL A 96 -17.28 22.00 4.38
C VAL A 96 -17.21 20.47 4.31
N GLN A 97 -18.16 19.76 4.93
CA GLN A 97 -18.20 18.29 4.91
C GLN A 97 -18.33 17.76 3.48
N LYS A 98 -19.25 18.34 2.68
CA LYS A 98 -19.41 17.94 1.27
C LYS A 98 -18.14 18.19 0.43
N GLN A 99 -17.48 19.33 0.65
CA GLN A 99 -16.24 19.66 -0.04
C GLN A 99 -15.12 18.69 0.35
N PHE A 100 -15.02 18.36 1.64
CA PHE A 100 -14.02 17.45 2.16
C PHE A 100 -14.22 16.02 1.61
N ALA A 101 -15.46 15.51 1.67
CA ALA A 101 -15.83 14.21 1.12
C ALA A 101 -15.56 14.14 -0.39
N ARG A 102 -15.90 15.19 -1.15
CA ARG A 102 -15.61 15.29 -2.58
C ARG A 102 -14.11 15.22 -2.86
N THR A 103 -13.32 16.01 -2.12
CA THR A 103 -11.86 16.03 -2.30
C THR A 103 -11.25 14.64 -2.04
N LEU A 104 -11.66 13.97 -0.96
CA LEU A 104 -11.20 12.62 -0.66
C LEU A 104 -11.66 11.60 -1.73
N GLY A 105 -12.86 11.79 -2.28
CA GLY A 105 -13.39 11.02 -3.41
C GLY A 105 -12.52 11.10 -4.67
N GLU A 106 -11.94 12.28 -4.96
CA GLU A 106 -11.00 12.47 -6.08
C GLU A 106 -9.71 11.64 -5.90
N PHE A 107 -9.34 11.30 -4.65
CA PHE A 107 -8.25 10.38 -4.34
C PHE A 107 -8.68 8.91 -4.32
N GLY A 108 -9.96 8.62 -4.60
CA GLY A 108 -10.50 7.27 -4.69
C GLY A 108 -11.10 6.74 -3.38
N LEU A 109 -11.34 7.61 -2.39
CA LEU A 109 -12.08 7.24 -1.17
C LEU A 109 -13.56 7.07 -1.51
N VAL A 110 -14.14 5.94 -1.10
CA VAL A 110 -15.57 5.66 -1.27
C VAL A 110 -16.15 5.25 0.07
N GLU A 111 -17.25 5.91 0.46
CA GLU A 111 -18.02 5.52 1.62
C GLU A 111 -18.85 4.27 1.31
N ILE A 112 -18.89 3.34 2.27
CA ILE A 112 -19.77 2.18 2.22
C ILE A 112 -21.00 2.56 3.04
N VAL A 113 -22.12 2.75 2.33
CA VAL A 113 -23.38 3.12 2.96
C VAL A 113 -23.98 1.90 3.68
N VAL A 114 -24.21 2.04 4.96
CA VAL A 114 -24.87 1.04 5.81
C VAL A 114 -26.21 1.60 6.27
N LYS A 115 -27.27 0.81 6.19
CA LYS A 115 -28.61 1.23 6.59
C LYS A 115 -29.11 0.40 7.77
N PRO A 116 -29.93 0.98 8.64
CA PRO A 116 -30.68 0.21 9.62
C PRO A 116 -31.48 -0.92 8.94
N GLY A 117 -31.38 -2.14 9.47
CA GLY A 117 -31.97 -3.35 8.89
C GLY A 117 -31.05 -4.14 7.95
N ASP A 118 -29.91 -3.61 7.53
CA ASP A 118 -28.93 -4.37 6.76
C ASP A 118 -28.34 -5.51 7.63
N THR A 119 -27.97 -6.61 7.00
CA THR A 119 -27.34 -7.74 7.70
C THR A 119 -25.90 -7.41 8.05
N PHE A 120 -25.49 -7.75 9.25
CA PHE A 120 -24.09 -7.59 9.68
C PHE A 120 -23.15 -8.48 8.85
N ASP A 121 -22.09 -7.89 8.32
CA ASP A 121 -20.98 -8.56 7.64
C ASP A 121 -19.65 -8.23 8.32
N ALA A 122 -19.01 -9.21 8.91
CA ALA A 122 -17.74 -9.06 9.62
C ALA A 122 -16.57 -8.57 8.74
N ASN A 123 -16.68 -8.66 7.41
CA ASN A 123 -15.66 -8.12 6.50
C ASN A 123 -15.77 -6.60 6.31
N LEU A 124 -16.95 -6.02 6.55
CA LEU A 124 -17.26 -4.61 6.32
C LEU A 124 -17.62 -3.86 7.60
N HIS A 125 -18.09 -4.56 8.64
CA HIS A 125 -18.66 -3.99 9.84
C HIS A 125 -17.93 -4.46 11.10
N GLU A 126 -17.83 -3.58 12.08
CA GLU A 126 -17.36 -3.85 13.43
C GLU A 126 -18.51 -3.65 14.42
N ALA A 127 -19.00 -4.71 15.02
CA ALA A 127 -20.05 -4.62 16.04
C ALA A 127 -19.47 -4.08 17.36
N VAL A 128 -19.89 -2.89 17.75
CA VAL A 128 -19.47 -2.25 19.02
C VAL A 128 -20.34 -2.73 20.18
N SER A 129 -21.62 -2.98 19.90
CA SER A 129 -22.62 -3.36 20.89
C SER A 129 -23.71 -4.23 20.25
N HIS A 130 -24.29 -5.11 21.06
CA HIS A 130 -25.44 -5.91 20.69
C HIS A 130 -26.60 -5.59 21.63
N ILE A 131 -27.71 -5.15 21.07
CA ILE A 131 -28.89 -4.71 21.83
C ILE A 131 -30.11 -5.56 21.43
N GLU A 132 -30.94 -5.93 22.38
CA GLU A 132 -32.21 -6.60 22.08
C GLU A 132 -33.16 -5.63 21.38
N SER A 133 -33.74 -6.08 20.27
CA SER A 133 -34.70 -5.32 19.50
C SER A 133 -35.85 -6.21 19.04
N ALA A 134 -37.09 -5.80 19.36
CA ALA A 134 -38.27 -6.51 18.90
C ALA A 134 -38.59 -6.24 17.42
N ASP A 135 -38.08 -5.12 16.89
CA ASP A 135 -38.41 -4.64 15.54
C ASP A 135 -37.45 -5.17 14.45
N GLN A 136 -36.29 -5.69 14.86
CA GLN A 136 -35.25 -6.15 13.92
C GLN A 136 -34.81 -7.58 14.24
N PRO A 137 -34.55 -8.38 13.20
CA PRO A 137 -34.08 -9.75 13.39
C PRO A 137 -32.69 -9.79 14.02
N ASP A 138 -32.29 -10.95 14.51
CA ASP A 138 -30.95 -11.18 15.01
C ASP A 138 -29.89 -10.90 13.89
N ASN A 139 -28.75 -10.32 14.27
CA ASN A 139 -27.70 -9.87 13.35
C ASN A 139 -28.09 -8.75 12.36
N ALA A 140 -29.19 -8.06 12.55
CA ALA A 140 -29.49 -6.83 11.79
C ALA A 140 -28.76 -5.63 12.40
N ILE A 141 -28.32 -4.72 11.56
CA ILE A 141 -27.73 -3.45 11.99
C ILE A 141 -28.85 -2.54 12.46
N LEU A 142 -28.75 -2.04 13.69
CA LEU A 142 -29.70 -1.10 14.28
C LEU A 142 -29.29 0.34 13.99
N GLU A 143 -28.02 0.64 14.17
CA GLU A 143 -27.47 1.98 14.06
C GLU A 143 -26.01 1.93 13.57
N GLN A 144 -25.63 2.90 12.76
CA GLN A 144 -24.25 3.14 12.36
C GLN A 144 -23.68 4.28 13.21
N LEU A 145 -22.64 3.97 14.00
CA LEU A 145 -21.96 4.96 14.84
C LEU A 145 -20.79 5.63 14.10
N GLN A 146 -20.25 4.98 13.08
CA GLN A 146 -19.11 5.47 12.32
C GLN A 146 -19.11 4.89 10.91
N SER A 147 -18.89 5.73 9.91
CA SER A 147 -18.91 5.34 8.50
C SER A 147 -17.74 4.45 8.10
N ALA A 148 -18.03 3.46 7.25
CA ALA A 148 -17.02 2.64 6.62
C ALA A 148 -16.45 3.31 5.36
N TYR A 149 -15.18 3.15 5.14
CA TYR A 149 -14.50 3.70 3.97
C TYR A 149 -13.60 2.68 3.30
N LYS A 150 -13.62 2.66 1.96
CA LYS A 150 -12.67 1.93 1.12
C LYS A 150 -11.89 2.89 0.22
N LEU A 151 -10.65 2.51 -0.09
CA LEU A 151 -9.81 3.20 -1.06
C LEU A 151 -9.51 2.24 -2.22
N GLY A 152 -10.13 2.49 -3.37
CA GLY A 152 -10.17 1.50 -4.44
C GLY A 152 -10.84 0.20 -3.96
N ASP A 153 -10.10 -0.90 -4.03
CA ASP A 153 -10.61 -2.23 -3.61
C ASP A 153 -10.31 -2.58 -2.14
N ARG A 154 -9.55 -1.74 -1.44
CA ARG A 154 -9.13 -2.03 -0.06
C ARG A 154 -10.00 -1.30 0.95
N LEU A 155 -10.51 -2.05 1.93
CA LEU A 155 -11.16 -1.48 3.11
C LEU A 155 -10.12 -0.76 3.97
N LEU A 156 -10.31 0.56 4.21
CA LEU A 156 -9.48 1.35 5.11
C LEU A 156 -9.97 1.24 6.56
N ARG A 157 -11.31 1.26 6.73
CA ARG A 157 -11.95 1.21 8.02
C ARG A 157 -13.34 0.58 7.90
N PRO A 158 -13.68 -0.42 8.77
CA PRO A 158 -15.03 -0.95 8.83
C PRO A 158 -16.03 0.09 9.40
N ALA A 159 -17.32 -0.11 9.12
CA ALA A 159 -18.38 0.63 9.81
C ALA A 159 -18.48 0.14 11.25
N ARG A 160 -18.51 1.07 12.20
CA ARG A 160 -18.83 0.72 13.58
C ARG A 160 -20.33 0.79 13.77
N VAL A 161 -20.93 -0.34 14.13
CA VAL A 161 -22.39 -0.51 14.17
C VAL A 161 -22.87 -1.11 15.47
N VAL A 162 -24.12 -0.83 15.79
CA VAL A 162 -24.89 -1.52 16.83
C VAL A 162 -25.72 -2.60 16.14
N VAL A 163 -25.69 -3.81 16.66
CA VAL A 163 -26.34 -5.00 16.06
C VAL A 163 -27.47 -5.50 16.97
N SER A 164 -28.55 -5.96 16.35
CA SER A 164 -29.66 -6.59 17.05
C SER A 164 -29.31 -8.01 17.52
N LYS A 165 -29.80 -8.38 18.71
CA LYS A 165 -29.88 -9.77 19.21
C LYS A 165 -31.23 -10.42 18.90
N GLY A 166 -32.10 -9.74 18.13
CA GLY A 166 -33.48 -10.15 17.97
C GLY A 166 -34.38 -9.78 19.16
N ALA A 167 -35.59 -10.29 19.14
CA ALA A 167 -36.55 -10.07 20.23
C ALA A 167 -36.05 -10.72 21.55
N PRO A 168 -36.26 -10.08 22.70
CA PRO A 168 -35.97 -10.71 23.98
C PRO A 168 -36.72 -12.03 24.10
N ALA A 169 -36.03 -13.09 24.60
CA ALA A 169 -36.68 -14.36 24.85
C ALA A 169 -37.85 -14.13 25.84
N ALA A 170 -39.08 -14.49 25.42
CA ALA A 170 -40.22 -14.44 26.28
C ALA A 170 -39.97 -15.35 27.50
N VAL A 171 -39.92 -14.78 28.70
CA VAL A 171 -39.78 -15.49 29.97
C VAL A 171 -41.14 -16.04 30.38
#